data_70fe711531a2f1e54068f041182b05ab
#
_entry.id   70fe711531a2f1e54068f041182b05ab
#
_cell.length_a   1.000
_cell.length_b   1.000
_cell.length_c   1.000
_cell.angle_alpha   90.00
_cell.angle_beta   90.00
_cell.angle_gamma   90.00
#
_symmetry.space_group_name_H-M   'P 1'
#
loop_
_entity.id
_entity.type
_entity.pdbx_description
1 polymer ?
#
loop_
_entity_poly.entity_id
_entity_poly.type
_entity_poly.pdbx_seq_one_letter_code
_entity_poly.pdbx_strand_id
1 'polypeptide(L)'
;GSEMCIRDSLIQSFTLGSLRRNCDLSFANLCSWIFLYQTKYAVMDNYLLLRFYAGEELAYMMPVGTGDVKPVLEALIKDAEEMGAKLRMLGVCVGMKADIEAAMPGRFTFTEDRDYFDYIYLRTDLATLKGKKFQAKRNHINKFKKQYPDYEYKPLTPDLVPECLKLEEEWCRANNCEEQLALGAERKSMTYALNHMEALGLTGGVLHVNGKIAAFTYGAPINHETWDTCVEKADTGIEGSYAMINYEYANHIDEQYIYVNREEDLGLEGLRKAKLSYQPVILLEKCIAELNDYKG
;
A
#
# COMPACT_ATOMS: atom_id res chain seq x y z
N GLY A 1 -20.04 5.03 15.70
CA GLY A 1 -18.67 5.39 16.18
C GLY A 1 -17.99 4.26 16.93
N SER A 2 -18.71 3.44 17.71
CA SER A 2 -18.08 2.40 18.54
C SER A 2 -17.73 1.11 17.78
N GLU A 3 -18.51 0.69 16.81
CA GLU A 3 -18.23 -0.54 16.05
C GLU A 3 -17.00 -0.40 15.14
N MET A 4 -16.79 0.75 14.54
CA MET A 4 -15.61 1.00 13.71
C MET A 4 -14.33 0.94 14.55
N CYS A 5 -14.30 1.59 15.71
CA CYS A 5 -13.15 1.55 16.61
C CYS A 5 -12.79 0.15 17.13
N ILE A 6 -13.79 -0.72 17.37
CA ILE A 6 -13.55 -2.10 17.83
C ILE A 6 -12.99 -2.97 16.71
N ARG A 7 -13.49 -2.81 15.48
CA ARG A 7 -12.96 -3.50 14.29
C ARG A 7 -11.54 -3.08 14.00
N ASP A 8 -11.26 -1.78 14.09
CA ASP A 8 -9.93 -1.17 13.87
C ASP A 8 -8.89 -1.77 14.82
N SER A 9 -9.19 -1.78 16.11
CA SER A 9 -8.27 -2.32 17.11
C SER A 9 -8.04 -3.82 16.96
N LEU A 10 -9.07 -4.58 16.57
CA LEU A 10 -8.96 -6.02 16.36
C LEU A 10 -8.08 -6.37 15.17
N ILE A 11 -8.33 -5.77 14.00
CA ILE A 11 -7.53 -6.00 12.79
C ILE A 11 -6.09 -5.59 13.02
N GLN A 12 -5.86 -4.39 13.56
CA GLN A 12 -4.53 -3.86 13.83
C GLN A 12 -3.78 -4.65 14.90
N SER A 13 -4.47 -5.32 15.83
CA SER A 13 -3.83 -6.22 16.80
C SER A 13 -3.13 -7.40 16.13
N PHE A 14 -3.58 -7.83 14.95
CA PHE A 14 -2.92 -8.87 14.15
C PHE A 14 -1.86 -8.29 13.23
N THR A 15 -2.17 -7.19 12.52
CA THR A 15 -1.32 -6.65 11.46
C THR A 15 -0.09 -5.92 12.00
N LEU A 16 -0.24 -5.06 13.00
CA LEU A 16 0.85 -4.22 13.49
C LEU A 16 1.99 -5.01 14.12
N GLY A 17 1.69 -6.09 14.82
CA GLY A 17 2.69 -6.97 15.42
C GLY A 17 3.24 -8.04 14.47
N SER A 18 2.77 -8.12 13.23
CA SER A 18 3.23 -9.10 12.25
C SER A 18 4.56 -8.71 11.64
N LEU A 19 5.28 -9.69 11.07
CA LEU A 19 6.50 -9.46 10.30
C LEU A 19 6.23 -9.18 8.83
N ARG A 20 4.97 -9.11 8.43
CA ARG A 20 4.57 -8.88 7.05
C ARG A 20 4.72 -7.42 6.66
N ARG A 21 5.28 -7.18 5.48
CA ARG A 21 5.60 -5.84 4.95
C ARG A 21 4.84 -5.47 3.70
N ASN A 22 3.91 -6.33 3.24
CA ASN A 22 3.13 -6.06 2.02
C ASN A 22 2.06 -4.99 2.27
N CYS A 23 1.89 -4.09 1.31
CA CYS A 23 0.98 -2.96 1.38
C CYS A 23 -0.49 -3.38 1.54
N ASP A 24 -0.84 -4.59 1.10
CA ASP A 24 -2.18 -5.15 1.20
C ASP A 24 -2.71 -5.20 2.64
N LEU A 25 -1.83 -5.24 3.63
CA LEU A 25 -2.17 -5.32 5.07
C LEU A 25 -2.22 -3.97 5.78
N SER A 26 -1.98 -2.86 5.09
CA SER A 26 -2.25 -1.54 5.66
C SER A 26 -3.73 -1.42 5.98
N PHE A 27 -4.05 -1.11 7.24
CA PHE A 27 -5.45 -0.92 7.66
C PHE A 27 -6.15 0.16 6.83
N ALA A 28 -5.44 1.22 6.50
CA ALA A 28 -5.94 2.28 5.64
C ALA A 28 -6.34 1.75 4.25
N ASN A 29 -5.53 0.88 3.64
CA ASN A 29 -5.85 0.24 2.37
C ASN A 29 -7.04 -0.72 2.49
N LEU A 30 -7.08 -1.54 3.53
CA LEU A 30 -8.19 -2.45 3.77
C LEU A 30 -9.54 -1.72 3.85
N CYS A 31 -9.57 -0.54 4.46
CA CYS A 31 -10.78 0.26 4.58
C CYS A 31 -11.09 1.10 3.33
N SER A 32 -10.11 1.77 2.77
CA SER A 32 -10.31 2.70 1.66
C SER A 32 -10.66 2.01 0.34
N TRP A 33 -10.34 0.73 0.20
CA TRP A 33 -10.67 -0.08 -0.97
C TRP A 33 -11.86 -1.02 -0.78
N ILE A 34 -12.55 -0.96 0.37
CA ILE A 34 -13.65 -1.89 0.69
C ILE A 34 -14.81 -1.80 -0.33
N PHE A 35 -15.03 -0.65 -0.93
CA PHE A 35 -16.07 -0.45 -1.94
C PHE A 35 -15.83 -1.30 -3.20
N LEU A 36 -14.55 -1.56 -3.52
CA LEU A 36 -14.15 -2.36 -4.68
C LEU A 36 -14.01 -3.83 -4.35
N TYR A 37 -13.32 -4.13 -3.25
CA TYR A 37 -12.96 -5.50 -2.89
C TYR A 37 -13.99 -6.20 -2.02
N GLN A 38 -14.95 -5.48 -1.44
CA GLN A 38 -15.97 -6.03 -0.54
C GLN A 38 -15.36 -6.90 0.58
N THR A 39 -14.26 -6.45 1.13
CA THR A 39 -13.47 -7.20 2.10
C THR A 39 -14.27 -7.53 3.36
N LYS A 40 -14.21 -8.80 3.73
CA LYS A 40 -14.76 -9.33 4.99
C LYS A 40 -13.64 -9.94 5.81
N TYR A 41 -13.81 -9.94 7.12
CA TYR A 41 -12.84 -10.53 8.02
C TYR A 41 -13.48 -11.51 9.00
N ALA A 42 -12.68 -12.44 9.49
CA ALA A 42 -13.00 -13.35 10.57
C ALA A 42 -11.75 -13.62 11.39
N VAL A 43 -11.90 -14.14 12.58
CA VAL A 43 -10.81 -14.58 13.44
C VAL A 43 -11.01 -16.05 13.79
N MET A 44 -9.95 -16.84 13.65
CA MET A 44 -9.92 -18.26 14.00
C MET A 44 -8.54 -18.62 14.55
N ASP A 45 -8.47 -19.23 15.72
CA ASP A 45 -7.23 -19.79 16.29
C ASP A 45 -6.01 -18.84 16.27
N ASN A 46 -6.13 -17.64 16.74
CA ASN A 46 -5.08 -16.60 16.69
C ASN A 46 -4.69 -16.14 15.28
N TYR A 47 -5.54 -16.34 14.30
CA TYR A 47 -5.36 -15.86 12.94
C TYR A 47 -6.48 -14.92 12.53
N LEU A 48 -6.07 -13.81 11.88
CA LEU A 48 -6.98 -12.94 11.13
C LEU A 48 -7.12 -13.50 9.72
N LEU A 49 -8.37 -13.68 9.30
CA LEU A 49 -8.76 -14.16 7.97
C LEU A 49 -9.40 -13.02 7.20
N LEU A 50 -8.99 -12.83 5.95
CA LEU A 50 -9.52 -11.80 5.06
C LEU A 50 -9.97 -12.44 3.74
N ARG A 51 -11.22 -12.15 3.37
CA ARG A 51 -11.85 -12.58 2.11
C ARG A 51 -12.30 -11.36 1.32
N PHE A 52 -12.10 -11.37 0.03
CA PHE A 52 -12.42 -10.23 -0.84
C PHE A 52 -12.65 -10.69 -2.28
N TYR A 53 -13.05 -9.75 -3.13
CA TYR A 53 -13.18 -9.97 -4.56
C TYR A 53 -12.09 -9.20 -5.33
N ALA A 54 -11.34 -9.89 -6.17
CA ALA A 54 -10.43 -9.31 -7.14
C ALA A 54 -11.13 -9.37 -8.51
N GLY A 55 -11.77 -8.27 -8.91
CA GLY A 55 -12.71 -8.30 -10.01
C GLY A 55 -13.95 -9.12 -9.65
N GLU A 56 -14.26 -10.13 -10.43
CA GLU A 56 -15.37 -11.06 -10.17
C GLU A 56 -14.93 -12.33 -9.42
N GLU A 57 -13.62 -12.49 -9.18
CA GLU A 57 -13.07 -13.69 -8.56
C GLU A 57 -12.94 -13.55 -7.06
N LEU A 58 -13.42 -14.56 -6.34
CA LEU A 58 -13.25 -14.67 -4.90
C LEU A 58 -11.78 -14.92 -4.57
N ALA A 59 -11.24 -14.18 -3.62
CA ALA A 59 -9.88 -14.29 -3.18
C ALA A 59 -9.75 -14.15 -1.66
N TYR A 60 -8.63 -14.60 -1.14
CA TYR A 60 -8.27 -14.53 0.27
C TYR A 60 -6.86 -14.00 0.42
N MET A 61 -6.56 -13.45 1.58
CA MET A 61 -5.18 -13.23 1.97
C MET A 61 -4.66 -14.43 2.76
N MET A 62 -3.34 -14.65 2.74
CA MET A 62 -2.73 -15.60 3.67
C MET A 62 -3.10 -15.21 5.10
N PRO A 63 -3.61 -16.15 5.95
CA PRO A 63 -3.96 -15.84 7.33
C PRO A 63 -2.84 -15.13 8.09
N VAL A 64 -3.19 -14.10 8.85
CA VAL A 64 -2.25 -13.26 9.63
C VAL A 64 -2.33 -13.66 11.09
N GLY A 65 -1.29 -14.27 11.60
CA GLY A 65 -1.26 -14.71 12.99
C GLY A 65 -0.11 -15.67 13.30
N THR A 66 -0.26 -16.40 14.38
CA THR A 66 0.74 -17.35 14.87
C THR A 66 0.11 -18.69 15.25
N GLY A 67 0.91 -19.75 15.20
CA GLY A 67 0.47 -21.11 15.52
C GLY A 67 0.33 -22.00 14.29
N ASP A 68 -0.31 -23.17 14.45
CA ASP A 68 -0.52 -24.11 13.36
C ASP A 68 -1.51 -23.54 12.34
N VAL A 69 -1.04 -23.26 11.14
CA VAL A 69 -1.85 -22.66 10.07
C VAL A 69 -2.69 -23.69 9.32
N LYS A 70 -2.38 -25.00 9.44
CA LYS A 70 -3.08 -26.04 8.67
C LYS A 70 -4.59 -26.07 8.89
N PRO A 71 -5.12 -26.08 10.14
CA PRO A 71 -6.55 -26.04 10.37
C PRO A 71 -7.22 -24.79 9.81
N VAL A 72 -6.50 -23.67 9.83
CA VAL A 72 -6.99 -22.39 9.29
C VAL A 72 -7.07 -22.41 7.77
N LEU A 73 -6.06 -22.99 7.09
CA LEU A 73 -6.10 -23.21 5.64
C LEU A 73 -7.24 -24.16 5.25
N GLU A 74 -7.47 -25.21 6.00
CA GLU A 74 -8.60 -26.12 5.79
C GLU A 74 -9.94 -25.40 5.90
N ALA A 75 -10.09 -24.49 6.87
CA ALA A 75 -11.26 -23.66 7.02
C ALA A 75 -11.48 -22.70 5.84
N LEU A 76 -10.41 -22.11 5.31
CA LEU A 76 -10.47 -21.27 4.11
C LEU A 76 -10.87 -22.08 2.86
N ILE A 77 -10.36 -23.29 2.72
CA ILE A 77 -10.75 -24.19 1.62
C ILE A 77 -12.25 -24.45 1.66
N LYS A 78 -12.77 -24.78 2.85
CA LYS A 78 -14.18 -25.02 3.05
C LYS A 78 -15.03 -23.78 2.77
N ASP A 79 -14.61 -22.61 3.26
CA ASP A 79 -15.31 -21.34 3.01
C ASP A 79 -15.39 -21.04 1.52
N ALA A 80 -14.31 -21.22 0.79
CA ALA A 80 -14.28 -21.04 -0.67
C ALA A 80 -15.22 -22.01 -1.40
N GLU A 81 -15.24 -23.28 -1.01
CA GLU A 81 -16.15 -24.28 -1.56
C GLU A 81 -17.61 -23.93 -1.32
N GLU A 82 -17.96 -23.47 -0.12
CA GLU A 82 -19.31 -22.99 0.23
C GLU A 82 -19.73 -21.78 -0.60
N MET A 83 -18.76 -20.97 -1.02
CA MET A 83 -18.95 -19.83 -1.94
C MET A 83 -18.93 -20.24 -3.42
N GLY A 84 -18.78 -21.52 -3.73
CA GLY A 84 -18.73 -22.02 -5.10
C GLY A 84 -17.40 -21.80 -5.83
N ALA A 85 -16.30 -21.64 -5.10
CA ALA A 85 -14.98 -21.36 -5.65
C ALA A 85 -13.91 -22.30 -5.07
N LYS A 86 -12.73 -22.31 -5.71
CA LYS A 86 -11.52 -22.90 -5.14
C LYS A 86 -10.78 -21.83 -4.33
N LEU A 87 -10.05 -22.25 -3.30
CA LEU A 87 -9.21 -21.36 -2.53
C LEU A 87 -8.12 -20.75 -3.42
N ARG A 88 -8.09 -19.41 -3.44
CA ARG A 88 -7.11 -18.61 -4.13
C ARG A 88 -6.64 -17.51 -3.18
N MET A 89 -5.36 -17.51 -2.84
CA MET A 89 -4.77 -16.52 -1.94
C MET A 89 -3.87 -15.58 -2.74
N LEU A 90 -4.06 -14.28 -2.53
CA LEU A 90 -3.26 -13.23 -3.16
C LEU A 90 -2.22 -12.67 -2.17
N GLY A 91 -1.20 -12.01 -2.68
CA GLY A 91 -0.18 -11.36 -1.87
C GLY A 91 0.69 -12.33 -1.06
N VAL A 92 0.89 -13.54 -1.55
CA VAL A 92 1.67 -14.57 -0.87
C VAL A 92 3.16 -14.33 -1.09
N CYS A 93 3.86 -13.93 -0.03
CA CYS A 93 5.31 -13.69 -0.04
C CYS A 93 6.08 -14.99 0.21
N VAL A 94 7.41 -14.96 0.03
CA VAL A 94 8.28 -16.16 0.08
C VAL A 94 8.11 -16.95 1.39
N GLY A 95 8.12 -16.28 2.54
CA GLY A 95 7.92 -16.96 3.84
C GLY A 95 6.55 -17.62 3.98
N MET A 96 5.50 -16.96 3.48
CA MET A 96 4.14 -17.49 3.48
C MET A 96 4.02 -18.71 2.56
N LYS A 97 4.66 -18.67 1.39
CA LYS A 97 4.73 -19.82 0.49
C LYS A 97 5.35 -21.04 1.17
N ALA A 98 6.44 -20.85 1.91
CA ALA A 98 7.07 -21.91 2.68
C ALA A 98 6.13 -22.50 3.75
N ASP A 99 5.39 -21.66 4.44
CA ASP A 99 4.42 -22.08 5.45
C ASP A 99 3.26 -22.89 4.83
N ILE A 100 2.76 -22.46 3.69
CA ILE A 100 1.72 -23.20 2.93
C ILE A 100 2.23 -24.57 2.50
N GLU A 101 3.42 -24.63 1.92
CA GLU A 101 4.03 -25.91 1.48
C GLU A 101 4.31 -26.85 2.66
N ALA A 102 4.75 -26.33 3.80
CA ALA A 102 4.96 -27.12 5.00
C ALA A 102 3.65 -27.69 5.57
N ALA A 103 2.59 -26.88 5.56
CA ALA A 103 1.27 -27.29 6.08
C ALA A 103 0.53 -28.25 5.15
N MET A 104 0.63 -28.04 3.84
CA MET A 104 -0.12 -28.78 2.81
C MET A 104 0.77 -29.05 1.59
N PRO A 105 1.73 -29.98 1.69
CA PRO A 105 2.68 -30.23 0.62
C PRO A 105 2.02 -30.59 -0.72
N GLY A 106 2.41 -29.91 -1.78
CA GLY A 106 1.95 -30.17 -3.15
C GLY A 106 0.47 -29.83 -3.43
N ARG A 107 -0.22 -29.19 -2.49
CA ARG A 107 -1.65 -28.88 -2.63
C ARG A 107 -1.91 -27.57 -3.40
N PHE A 108 -0.93 -26.69 -3.54
CA PHE A 108 -1.07 -25.40 -4.18
C PHE A 108 -0.13 -25.21 -5.36
N THR A 109 -0.58 -24.47 -6.35
CA THR A 109 0.24 -23.92 -7.43
C THR A 109 0.47 -22.45 -7.17
N PHE A 110 1.73 -22.00 -7.30
CA PHE A 110 2.15 -20.63 -7.04
C PHE A 110 2.53 -19.94 -8.35
N THR A 111 1.93 -18.79 -8.61
CA THR A 111 2.20 -17.99 -9.82
C THR A 111 2.62 -16.59 -9.41
N GLU A 112 3.78 -16.13 -9.86
CA GLU A 112 4.26 -14.78 -9.63
C GLU A 112 3.67 -13.82 -10.66
N ASP A 113 3.40 -12.58 -10.22
CA ASP A 113 3.11 -11.46 -11.09
C ASP A 113 3.99 -10.27 -10.67
N ARG A 114 5.00 -9.98 -11.50
CA ARG A 114 5.97 -8.92 -11.25
C ARG A 114 5.33 -7.54 -11.09
N ASP A 115 4.19 -7.31 -11.70
CA ASP A 115 3.49 -6.03 -11.68
C ASP A 115 2.92 -5.68 -10.29
N TYR A 116 2.79 -6.68 -9.43
CA TYR A 116 2.27 -6.55 -8.06
C TYR A 116 3.33 -6.65 -6.97
N PHE A 117 4.61 -6.67 -7.31
CA PHE A 117 5.67 -6.64 -6.31
C PHE A 117 5.74 -5.26 -5.63
N ASP A 118 5.91 -5.25 -4.31
CA ASP A 118 6.05 -4.02 -3.55
C ASP A 118 7.49 -3.52 -3.55
N TYR A 119 7.62 -2.20 -3.64
CA TYR A 119 8.90 -1.51 -3.55
C TYR A 119 9.12 -1.03 -2.12
N ILE A 120 10.08 -1.61 -1.42
CA ILE A 120 10.39 -1.28 -0.03
C ILE A 120 11.77 -0.64 0.04
N TYR A 121 11.82 0.51 0.69
CA TYR A 121 13.01 1.34 0.84
C TYR A 121 13.39 1.46 2.31
N LEU A 122 14.66 1.74 2.60
CA LEU A 122 15.03 2.26 3.91
C LEU A 122 14.49 3.69 4.04
N ARG A 123 13.79 3.97 5.12
CA ARG A 123 13.33 5.35 5.39
C ARG A 123 14.48 6.34 5.38
N THR A 124 15.62 5.97 5.97
CA THR A 124 16.82 6.83 6.01
C THR A 124 17.40 7.10 4.63
N ASP A 125 17.32 6.17 3.69
CA ASP A 125 17.74 6.40 2.30
C ASP A 125 16.88 7.47 1.61
N LEU A 126 15.57 7.39 1.79
CA LEU A 126 14.64 8.38 1.22
C LEU A 126 14.76 9.75 1.90
N ALA A 127 14.98 9.77 3.21
CA ALA A 127 15.08 10.98 4.02
C ALA A 127 16.40 11.74 3.80
N THR A 128 17.50 11.05 3.61
CA THR A 128 18.82 11.67 3.51
C THR A 128 19.35 11.75 2.08
N LEU A 129 18.96 10.82 1.22
CA LEU A 129 19.49 10.64 -0.13
C LEU A 129 21.03 10.58 -0.14
N LYS A 130 21.61 9.99 0.92
CA LYS A 130 23.05 9.96 1.15
C LYS A 130 23.75 8.94 0.25
N GLY A 131 24.93 9.27 -0.20
CA GLY A 131 25.77 8.37 -0.98
C GLY A 131 25.75 8.65 -2.48
N LYS A 132 26.70 8.03 -3.18
CA LYS A 132 26.92 8.26 -4.63
C LYS A 132 25.72 7.84 -5.48
N LYS A 133 25.04 6.75 -5.09
CA LYS A 133 23.86 6.23 -5.81
C LYS A 133 22.68 7.19 -5.85
N PHE A 134 22.60 8.14 -4.91
CA PHE A 134 21.53 9.13 -4.83
C PHE A 134 21.94 10.54 -5.30
N GLN A 135 23.11 10.69 -5.91
CA GLN A 135 23.61 12.00 -6.36
C GLN A 135 22.62 12.73 -7.28
N ALA A 136 22.04 12.02 -8.25
CA ALA A 136 21.05 12.61 -9.17
C ALA A 136 19.79 13.07 -8.42
N LYS A 137 19.35 12.32 -7.40
CA LYS A 137 18.19 12.69 -6.58
C LYS A 137 18.46 13.93 -5.75
N ARG A 138 19.63 14.05 -5.14
CA ARG A 138 20.04 15.27 -4.42
C ARG A 138 20.11 16.48 -5.34
N ASN A 139 20.60 16.30 -6.56
CA ASN A 139 20.64 17.38 -7.55
C ASN A 139 19.23 17.88 -7.90
N HIS A 140 18.27 16.98 -8.05
CA HIS A 140 16.86 17.35 -8.28
C HIS A 140 16.28 18.13 -7.10
N ILE A 141 16.52 17.68 -5.87
CA ILE A 141 16.07 18.38 -4.65
C ILE A 141 16.69 19.78 -4.56
N ASN A 142 17.99 19.89 -4.78
CA ASN A 142 18.70 21.18 -4.72
C ASN A 142 18.23 22.13 -5.83
N LYS A 143 17.98 21.63 -7.03
CA LYS A 143 17.39 22.41 -8.13
C LYS A 143 16.02 22.96 -7.77
N PHE A 144 15.14 22.11 -7.20
CA PHE A 144 13.81 22.52 -6.75
C PHE A 144 13.89 23.63 -5.69
N LYS A 145 14.72 23.45 -4.65
CA LYS A 145 14.91 24.44 -3.59
C LYS A 145 15.43 25.78 -4.12
N LYS A 146 16.27 25.73 -5.13
CA LYS A 146 16.80 26.94 -5.79
C LYS A 146 15.73 27.65 -6.62
N GLN A 147 14.90 26.90 -7.32
CA GLN A 147 13.84 27.43 -8.18
C GLN A 147 12.66 27.95 -7.37
N TYR A 148 12.34 27.30 -6.26
CA TYR A 148 11.22 27.64 -5.38
C TYR A 148 11.70 27.81 -3.93
N PRO A 149 12.49 28.86 -3.63
CA PRO A 149 13.09 29.04 -2.30
C PRO A 149 12.07 29.24 -1.19
N ASP A 150 10.87 29.68 -1.51
CA ASP A 150 9.76 29.92 -0.56
C ASP A 150 8.78 28.75 -0.48
N TYR A 151 9.13 27.58 -1.00
CA TYR A 151 8.29 26.41 -0.82
C TYR A 151 8.10 26.07 0.66
N GLU A 152 6.94 25.52 0.99
CA GLU A 152 6.65 25.06 2.35
C GLU A 152 6.14 23.62 2.34
N TYR A 153 6.63 22.83 3.27
CA TYR A 153 6.04 21.54 3.61
C TYR A 153 5.21 21.72 4.87
N LYS A 154 3.97 21.23 4.83
CA LYS A 154 3.04 21.28 5.97
C LYS A 154 2.41 19.91 6.19
N PRO A 155 2.07 19.56 7.45
CA PRO A 155 1.24 18.39 7.71
C PRO A 155 -0.09 18.49 6.94
N LEU A 156 -0.53 17.35 6.40
CA LEU A 156 -1.86 17.26 5.81
C LEU A 156 -2.90 17.22 6.91
N THR A 157 -3.73 18.24 6.93
CA THR A 157 -4.81 18.41 7.91
C THR A 157 -6.17 18.40 7.21
N PRO A 158 -7.29 18.10 7.91
CA PRO A 158 -8.61 18.03 7.29
C PRO A 158 -9.04 19.28 6.52
N ASP A 159 -8.60 20.46 6.94
CA ASP A 159 -8.88 21.73 6.25
C ASP A 159 -8.20 21.84 4.87
N LEU A 160 -7.11 21.10 4.63
CA LEU A 160 -6.40 21.07 3.35
C LEU A 160 -6.97 20.03 2.37
N VAL A 161 -7.83 19.15 2.82
CA VAL A 161 -8.41 18.09 1.99
C VAL A 161 -9.10 18.63 0.73
N PRO A 162 -9.91 19.70 0.77
CA PRO A 162 -10.53 20.24 -0.45
C PRO A 162 -9.52 20.64 -1.52
N GLU A 163 -8.38 21.25 -1.15
CA GLU A 163 -7.32 21.63 -2.09
C GLU A 163 -6.61 20.39 -2.65
N CYS A 164 -6.39 19.36 -1.83
CA CYS A 164 -5.81 18.09 -2.28
C CYS A 164 -6.73 17.40 -3.30
N LEU A 165 -8.03 17.36 -3.06
CA LEU A 165 -8.99 16.78 -3.98
C LEU A 165 -9.07 17.56 -5.30
N LYS A 166 -8.89 18.88 -5.26
CA LYS A 166 -8.81 19.70 -6.45
C LYS A 166 -7.56 19.37 -7.28
N LEU A 167 -6.41 19.23 -6.65
CA LEU A 167 -5.18 18.81 -7.35
C LEU A 167 -5.36 17.43 -8.00
N GLU A 168 -5.98 16.50 -7.28
CA GLU A 168 -6.27 15.16 -7.82
C GLU A 168 -7.24 15.22 -9.00
N GLU A 169 -8.25 16.06 -8.95
CA GLU A 169 -9.18 16.26 -10.06
C GLU A 169 -8.45 16.79 -11.31
N GLU A 170 -7.55 17.75 -11.15
CA GLU A 170 -6.72 18.29 -12.23
C GLU A 170 -5.76 17.21 -12.77
N TRP A 171 -5.13 16.46 -11.90
CA TRP A 171 -4.27 15.32 -12.27
C TRP A 171 -5.07 14.25 -13.03
N CYS A 172 -6.26 13.94 -12.57
CA CYS A 172 -7.14 12.96 -13.16
C CYS A 172 -7.58 13.37 -14.58
N ARG A 173 -7.92 14.63 -14.79
CA ARG A 173 -8.23 15.16 -16.14
C ARG A 173 -7.03 15.02 -17.09
N ALA A 174 -5.82 15.33 -16.60
CA ALA A 174 -4.59 15.22 -17.39
C ALA A 174 -4.25 13.77 -17.77
N ASN A 175 -4.71 12.78 -17.01
CA ASN A 175 -4.43 11.35 -17.20
C ASN A 175 -5.66 10.54 -17.66
N ASN A 176 -6.77 11.18 -18.03
CA ASN A 176 -7.99 10.54 -18.52
C ASN A 176 -8.54 9.45 -17.58
N CYS A 177 -8.67 9.75 -16.29
CA CYS A 177 -9.10 8.78 -15.27
C CYS A 177 -10.48 8.18 -15.55
N GLU A 178 -11.38 8.94 -16.17
CA GLU A 178 -12.73 8.47 -16.52
C GLU A 178 -12.69 7.35 -17.56
N GLU A 179 -11.66 7.34 -18.41
CA GLU A 179 -11.44 6.30 -19.42
C GLU A 179 -10.67 5.11 -18.88
N GLN A 180 -10.01 5.25 -17.69
CA GLN A 180 -9.20 4.23 -17.08
C GLN A 180 -9.81 3.79 -15.74
N LEU A 181 -10.44 2.63 -15.70
CA LEU A 181 -11.13 2.09 -14.52
C LEU A 181 -10.24 2.06 -13.26
N ALA A 182 -8.96 1.71 -13.41
CA ALA A 182 -8.02 1.63 -12.30
C ALA A 182 -7.77 3.01 -11.65
N LEU A 183 -7.61 4.07 -12.46
CA LEU A 183 -7.43 5.44 -11.96
C LEU A 183 -8.70 5.99 -11.32
N GLY A 184 -9.87 5.66 -11.85
CA GLY A 184 -11.15 6.02 -11.25
C GLY A 184 -11.39 5.35 -9.91
N ALA A 185 -11.00 4.10 -9.76
CA ALA A 185 -11.05 3.38 -8.50
C ALA A 185 -10.08 3.96 -7.46
N GLU A 186 -8.85 4.28 -7.86
CA GLU A 186 -7.88 4.95 -6.99
C GLU A 186 -8.40 6.30 -6.49
N ARG A 187 -8.99 7.10 -7.35
CA ARG A 187 -9.62 8.39 -6.95
C ARG A 187 -10.70 8.20 -5.89
N LYS A 188 -11.56 7.20 -6.04
CA LYS A 188 -12.59 6.85 -5.05
C LYS A 188 -12.00 6.47 -3.71
N SER A 189 -11.00 5.59 -3.71
CA SER A 189 -10.28 5.14 -2.52
C SER A 189 -9.64 6.32 -1.80
N MET A 190 -8.96 7.18 -2.54
CA MET A 190 -8.31 8.35 -2.00
C MET A 190 -9.28 9.37 -1.42
N THR A 191 -10.40 9.63 -2.11
CA THR A 191 -11.45 10.53 -1.60
C THR A 191 -12.01 10.02 -0.27
N TYR A 192 -12.27 8.73 -0.18
CA TYR A 192 -12.70 8.11 1.08
C TYR A 192 -11.65 8.29 2.18
N ALA A 193 -10.39 7.96 1.88
CA ALA A 193 -9.28 8.05 2.83
C ALA A 193 -9.10 9.48 3.36
N LEU A 194 -9.06 10.48 2.49
CA LEU A 194 -8.89 11.88 2.86
C LEU A 194 -10.05 12.41 3.72
N ASN A 195 -11.27 11.94 3.49
CA ASN A 195 -12.43 12.31 4.29
C ASN A 195 -12.53 11.56 5.62
N HIS A 196 -11.69 10.54 5.86
CA HIS A 196 -11.68 9.71 7.06
C HIS A 196 -10.28 9.59 7.69
N MET A 197 -9.43 10.59 7.53
CA MET A 197 -8.02 10.56 7.94
C MET A 197 -7.82 10.12 9.38
N GLU A 198 -8.57 10.71 10.32
CA GLU A 198 -8.43 10.40 11.74
C GLU A 198 -8.82 8.94 12.04
N ALA A 199 -9.95 8.50 11.52
CA ALA A 199 -10.44 7.13 11.72
C ALA A 199 -9.51 6.07 11.14
N LEU A 200 -8.82 6.39 10.05
CA LEU A 200 -7.87 5.49 9.39
C LEU A 200 -6.43 5.59 9.91
N GLY A 201 -6.17 6.49 10.84
CA GLY A 201 -4.83 6.73 11.36
C GLY A 201 -3.84 7.24 10.32
N LEU A 202 -4.33 7.97 9.31
CA LEU A 202 -3.50 8.50 8.24
C LEU A 202 -2.66 9.68 8.71
N THR A 203 -1.42 9.70 8.28
CA THR A 203 -0.52 10.85 8.40
C THR A 203 -0.02 11.23 7.03
N GLY A 204 -0.08 12.49 6.71
CA GLY A 204 0.32 12.98 5.40
C GLY A 204 0.96 14.35 5.43
N GLY A 205 1.37 14.80 4.27
CA GLY A 205 1.98 16.09 4.06
C GLY A 205 1.58 16.73 2.74
N VAL A 206 1.69 18.03 2.70
CA VAL A 206 1.45 18.84 1.50
C VAL A 206 2.66 19.72 1.22
N LEU A 207 2.92 19.92 -0.07
CA LEU A 207 3.94 20.83 -0.57
C LEU A 207 3.26 22.06 -1.16
N HIS A 208 3.48 23.23 -0.55
CA HIS A 208 3.01 24.51 -1.08
C HIS A 208 4.10 25.18 -1.90
N VAL A 209 3.73 25.59 -3.10
CA VAL A 209 4.57 26.38 -4.01
C VAL A 209 3.74 27.52 -4.56
N ASN A 210 4.22 28.76 -4.41
CA ASN A 210 3.51 29.96 -4.87
C ASN A 210 2.06 30.05 -4.36
N GLY A 211 1.85 29.67 -3.09
CA GLY A 211 0.54 29.74 -2.44
C GLY A 211 -0.47 28.67 -2.82
N LYS A 212 -0.04 27.65 -3.58
CA LYS A 212 -0.88 26.51 -3.99
C LYS A 212 -0.27 25.18 -3.54
N ILE A 213 -1.12 24.18 -3.34
CA ILE A 213 -0.65 22.80 -3.15
C ILE A 213 -0.10 22.28 -4.47
N ALA A 214 1.21 22.04 -4.51
CA ALA A 214 1.93 21.46 -5.65
C ALA A 214 2.00 19.94 -5.55
N ALA A 215 1.89 19.37 -4.37
CA ALA A 215 1.90 17.93 -4.14
C ALA A 215 1.31 17.60 -2.78
N PHE A 216 0.80 16.39 -2.65
CA PHE A 216 0.42 15.82 -1.35
C PHE A 216 0.68 14.32 -1.32
N THR A 217 0.80 13.80 -0.11
CA THR A 217 0.97 12.39 0.15
C THR A 217 0.33 12.03 1.49
N TYR A 218 -0.06 10.79 1.64
CA TYR A 218 -0.43 10.24 2.93
C TYR A 218 -0.07 8.77 3.03
N GLY A 219 0.02 8.29 4.25
CA GLY A 219 0.32 6.91 4.53
C GLY A 219 -0.12 6.48 5.91
N ALA A 220 0.13 5.22 6.20
CA ALA A 220 -0.24 4.56 7.44
C ALA A 220 0.71 3.40 7.74
N PRO A 221 0.80 2.92 8.99
CA PRO A 221 1.64 1.77 9.29
C PRO A 221 1.07 0.47 8.69
N ILE A 222 1.97 -0.39 8.21
CA ILE A 222 1.67 -1.80 7.89
C ILE A 222 1.90 -2.65 9.14
N ASN A 223 3.07 -2.47 9.75
CA ASN A 223 3.45 -3.05 11.03
C ASN A 223 4.29 -2.04 11.83
N HIS A 224 4.84 -2.45 12.99
CA HIS A 224 5.61 -1.52 13.83
C HIS A 224 6.90 -1.01 13.21
N GLU A 225 7.41 -1.64 12.16
CA GLU A 225 8.66 -1.29 11.48
C GLU A 225 8.48 -0.71 10.07
N THR A 226 7.29 -0.88 9.48
CA THR A 226 7.06 -0.59 8.07
C THR A 226 5.92 0.40 7.89
N TRP A 227 6.23 1.50 7.25
CA TRP A 227 5.28 2.52 6.83
C TRP A 227 4.84 2.29 5.40
N ASP A 228 3.57 2.47 5.11
CA ASP A 228 3.03 2.44 3.75
C ASP A 228 2.74 3.85 3.26
N THR A 229 3.36 4.25 2.17
CA THR A 229 2.97 5.44 1.41
C THR A 229 1.83 5.06 0.48
N CYS A 230 0.61 5.34 0.89
CA CYS A 230 -0.60 4.92 0.19
C CYS A 230 -0.81 5.68 -1.12
N VAL A 231 -0.59 6.99 -1.10
CA VAL A 231 -0.82 7.88 -2.25
C VAL A 231 0.24 8.98 -2.26
N GLU A 232 0.66 9.33 -3.47
CA GLU A 232 1.54 10.47 -3.73
C GLU A 232 1.08 11.11 -5.05
N LYS A 233 0.66 12.36 -5.00
CA LYS A 233 0.18 13.13 -6.15
C LYS A 233 0.87 14.47 -6.24
N ALA A 234 1.23 14.87 -7.44
CA ALA A 234 1.90 16.14 -7.68
C ALA A 234 1.41 16.81 -8.95
N ASP A 235 1.48 18.13 -8.98
CA ASP A 235 1.26 18.93 -10.16
C ASP A 235 2.44 18.72 -11.13
N THR A 236 2.17 18.14 -12.29
CA THR A 236 3.18 17.87 -13.32
C THR A 236 3.70 19.15 -13.97
N GLY A 237 3.00 20.28 -13.83
CA GLY A 237 3.43 21.60 -14.27
C GLY A 237 4.52 22.22 -13.40
N ILE A 238 4.77 21.67 -12.22
CA ILE A 238 5.82 22.11 -11.29
C ILE A 238 6.89 21.02 -11.23
N GLU A 239 7.95 21.19 -12.02
CA GLU A 239 9.02 20.20 -12.14
C GLU A 239 9.66 19.90 -10.80
N GLY A 240 9.82 18.60 -10.48
CA GLY A 240 10.45 18.13 -9.25
C GLY A 240 9.52 17.99 -8.06
N SER A 241 8.24 18.28 -8.20
CA SER A 241 7.26 18.18 -7.10
C SER A 241 7.15 16.78 -6.52
N TYR A 242 7.18 15.72 -7.35
CA TYR A 242 7.17 14.34 -6.88
C TYR A 242 8.40 14.00 -6.05
N ALA A 243 9.59 14.38 -6.53
CA ALA A 243 10.83 14.15 -5.81
C ALA A 243 10.83 14.90 -4.47
N MET A 244 10.34 16.14 -4.48
CA MET A 244 10.35 16.98 -3.30
C MET A 244 9.36 16.52 -2.23
N ILE A 245 8.14 16.14 -2.59
CA ILE A 245 7.17 15.64 -1.61
C ILE A 245 7.62 14.31 -1.00
N ASN A 246 8.21 13.42 -1.79
CA ASN A 246 8.76 12.17 -1.27
C ASN A 246 9.90 12.42 -0.27
N TYR A 247 10.81 13.32 -0.61
CA TYR A 247 11.93 13.71 0.26
C TYR A 247 11.45 14.31 1.59
N GLU A 248 10.58 15.30 1.54
CA GLU A 248 10.03 15.96 2.73
C GLU A 248 9.21 14.99 3.59
N TYR A 249 8.37 14.18 2.95
CA TYR A 249 7.55 13.22 3.66
C TYR A 249 8.40 12.16 4.40
N ALA A 250 9.43 11.64 3.76
CA ALA A 250 10.33 10.67 4.40
C ALA A 250 11.01 11.24 5.65
N ASN A 251 11.29 12.55 5.67
CA ASN A 251 11.83 13.25 6.84
C ASN A 251 10.80 13.46 7.96
N HIS A 252 9.50 13.26 7.68
CA HIS A 252 8.41 13.44 8.63
C HIS A 252 7.73 12.13 9.04
N ILE A 253 8.13 11.01 8.47
CA ILE A 253 7.74 9.68 8.96
C ILE A 253 8.51 9.39 10.25
N ASP A 254 7.81 8.88 11.27
CA ASP A 254 8.41 8.55 12.56
C ASP A 254 9.62 7.63 12.41
N GLU A 255 10.67 7.91 13.17
CA GLU A 255 11.94 7.17 13.11
C GLU A 255 11.84 5.70 13.53
N GLN A 256 10.77 5.31 14.23
CA GLN A 256 10.51 3.90 14.52
C GLN A 256 10.37 3.05 13.25
N TYR A 257 9.88 3.64 12.16
CA TYR A 257 9.72 2.94 10.89
C TYR A 257 11.04 2.86 10.15
N ILE A 258 11.57 1.67 10.06
CA ILE A 258 12.84 1.36 9.37
C ILE A 258 12.60 1.33 7.86
N TYR A 259 11.45 0.78 7.46
CA TYR A 259 11.08 0.56 6.06
C TYR A 259 9.91 1.45 5.63
N VAL A 260 9.96 1.88 4.37
CA VAL A 260 8.85 2.54 3.69
C VAL A 260 8.48 1.72 2.47
N ASN A 261 7.26 1.21 2.46
CA ASN A 261 6.66 0.54 1.32
C ASN A 261 5.97 1.59 0.44
N ARG A 262 6.40 1.75 -0.81
CA ARG A 262 5.79 2.68 -1.76
C ARG A 262 4.89 1.97 -2.77
N GLU A 263 4.42 0.79 -2.40
CA GLU A 263 3.47 -0.04 -3.14
C GLU A 263 4.01 -0.54 -4.49
N GLU A 264 3.13 -0.81 -5.45
CA GLU A 264 3.42 -1.54 -6.69
C GLU A 264 3.65 -0.58 -7.86
N ASP A 265 4.15 -1.10 -8.98
CA ASP A 265 4.22 -0.35 -10.25
C ASP A 265 3.07 -0.65 -11.22
N LEU A 266 2.27 -1.68 -10.94
CA LEU A 266 1.13 -2.13 -11.75
C LEU A 266 1.44 -2.36 -13.23
N GLY A 267 2.69 -2.68 -13.56
CA GLY A 267 3.16 -2.90 -14.92
C GLY A 267 3.37 -1.63 -15.74
N LEU A 268 3.28 -0.45 -15.11
CA LEU A 268 3.52 0.83 -15.78
C LEU A 268 5.03 1.11 -15.86
N GLU A 269 5.58 1.13 -17.07
CA GLU A 269 7.02 1.22 -17.30
C GLU A 269 7.64 2.49 -16.68
N GLY A 270 7.00 3.64 -16.84
CA GLY A 270 7.46 4.90 -16.25
C GLY A 270 7.49 4.88 -14.74
N LEU A 271 6.47 4.29 -14.10
CA LEU A 271 6.38 4.14 -12.66
C LEU A 271 7.43 3.16 -12.14
N ARG A 272 7.62 2.03 -12.82
CA ARG A 272 8.67 1.04 -12.53
C ARG A 272 10.05 1.67 -12.54
N LYS A 273 10.38 2.42 -13.59
CA LYS A 273 11.64 3.13 -13.73
C LYS A 273 11.86 4.13 -12.60
N ALA A 274 10.83 4.92 -12.28
CA ALA A 274 10.89 5.90 -11.19
C ALA A 274 11.13 5.22 -9.83
N LYS A 275 10.40 4.16 -9.53
CA LYS A 275 10.54 3.43 -8.26
C LYS A 275 11.89 2.74 -8.14
N LEU A 276 12.39 2.10 -9.18
CA LEU A 276 13.73 1.49 -9.20
C LEU A 276 14.84 2.53 -9.03
N SER A 277 14.66 3.75 -9.54
CA SER A 277 15.66 4.81 -9.44
C SER A 277 15.97 5.25 -8.00
N TYR A 278 15.06 4.97 -7.07
CA TYR A 278 15.24 5.22 -5.63
C TYR A 278 15.92 4.06 -4.88
N GLN A 279 16.41 3.04 -5.57
CA GLN A 279 17.22 1.94 -5.02
C GLN A 279 16.51 1.21 -3.86
N PRO A 280 15.40 0.51 -4.12
CA PRO A 280 14.73 -0.25 -3.07
C PRO A 280 15.67 -1.28 -2.44
N VAL A 281 15.59 -1.45 -1.12
CA VAL A 281 16.35 -2.49 -0.42
C VAL A 281 15.67 -3.85 -0.52
N ILE A 282 14.35 -3.86 -0.70
CA ILE A 282 13.55 -5.07 -0.89
C ILE A 282 12.60 -4.83 -2.07
N LEU A 283 12.68 -5.68 -3.07
CA LEU A 283 11.61 -5.85 -4.03
C LEU A 283 10.81 -7.06 -3.54
N LEU A 284 9.67 -6.79 -2.90
CA LEU A 284 8.90 -7.82 -2.23
C LEU A 284 8.12 -8.66 -3.24
N GLU A 285 8.61 -9.86 -3.49
CA GLU A 285 7.98 -10.82 -4.38
C GLU A 285 6.68 -11.33 -3.78
N LYS A 286 5.63 -11.26 -4.58
CA LYS A 286 4.30 -11.77 -4.23
C LYS A 286 3.82 -12.73 -5.28
N CYS A 287 3.23 -13.83 -4.86
CA CYS A 287 2.60 -14.78 -5.75
C CYS A 287 1.13 -15.03 -5.38
N ILE A 288 0.43 -15.64 -6.31
CA ILE A 288 -0.92 -16.16 -6.14
C ILE A 288 -0.78 -17.64 -5.82
N ALA A 289 -1.39 -18.08 -4.70
CA ALA A 289 -1.49 -19.49 -4.34
C ALA A 289 -2.88 -20.00 -4.68
N GLU A 290 -2.96 -20.97 -5.59
CA GLU A 290 -4.22 -21.59 -6.01
C GLU A 290 -4.24 -23.06 -5.60
N LEU A 291 -5.34 -23.48 -4.96
CA LEU A 291 -5.56 -24.87 -4.60
C LEU A 291 -5.66 -25.71 -5.88
N ASN A 292 -4.84 -26.77 -5.98
CA ASN A 292 -4.91 -27.72 -7.09
C ASN A 292 -6.21 -28.54 -7.07
N ASP A 293 -6.63 -29.01 -8.25
CA ASP A 293 -7.69 -30.00 -8.33
C ASP A 293 -7.28 -31.26 -7.56
N TYR A 294 -8.21 -31.82 -6.82
CA TYR A 294 -7.99 -33.08 -6.13
C TYR A 294 -7.80 -34.17 -7.19
N LYS A 295 -6.57 -34.61 -7.36
CA LYS A 295 -6.29 -35.88 -8.04
C LYS A 295 -6.33 -36.94 -6.97
N GLY A 296 -7.53 -37.51 -6.77
CA GLY A 296 -7.75 -38.66 -5.89
C GLY A 296 -6.96 -39.88 -6.31
#